data_13f4d68ff0c5f024be11a438bbf990c6
#
_entry.id   13f4d68ff0c5f024be11a438bbf990c6
#
_cell.length_a   1.000
_cell.length_b   1.000
_cell.length_c   1.000
_cell.angle_alpha   90.00
_cell.angle_beta   90.00
_cell.angle_gamma   90.00
#
_symmetry.space_group_name_H-M   'P 1'
#
loop_
_entity.id
_entity.type
_entity.pdbx_description
1 polymer ?
#
loop_
_entity_poly.entity_id
_entity_poly.type
_entity_poly.pdbx_seq_one_letter_code
_entity_poly.pdbx_strand_id
1 'polypeptide(L)'
;MSERLAMAGLLHDVVEDTGWTCAGLLEAGVPADVVALVDAVTKRPGVPYPDMLRAIAADPDAALLKIADNAHNSRPDRLAALPADGRERLAEKYRAARDVLWPAVDRGRLETVVRSVNPSLLETGSG
;
A
#
# COMPACT_ATOMS: atom_id res chain seq x y z
N MET A 1 -12.73 -2.85 -4.65
CA MET A 1 -12.00 -3.20 -3.41
C MET A 1 -13.02 -3.42 -2.30
N SER A 2 -12.80 -4.39 -1.43
CA SER A 2 -13.74 -4.69 -0.36
C SER A 2 -13.79 -3.58 0.69
N GLU A 3 -14.90 -3.52 1.45
CA GLU A 3 -15.02 -2.56 2.54
C GLU A 3 -13.92 -2.70 3.58
N ARG A 4 -13.53 -3.95 3.88
CA ARG A 4 -12.45 -4.21 4.83
C ARG A 4 -11.12 -3.63 4.38
N LEU A 5 -10.78 -3.80 3.11
CA LEU A 5 -9.53 -3.25 2.57
C LEU A 5 -9.56 -1.74 2.54
N ALA A 6 -10.71 -1.14 2.18
CA ALA A 6 -10.86 0.31 2.21
C ALA A 6 -10.72 0.87 3.62
N MET A 7 -11.34 0.21 4.60
CA MET A 7 -11.24 0.60 6.00
C MET A 7 -9.80 0.49 6.51
N ALA A 8 -9.13 -0.61 6.19
CA ALA A 8 -7.73 -0.81 6.58
C ALA A 8 -6.83 0.26 5.97
N GLY A 9 -7.09 0.66 4.73
CA GLY A 9 -6.32 1.73 4.09
C GLY A 9 -6.44 3.05 4.81
N LEU A 10 -7.66 3.43 5.19
CA LEU A 10 -7.88 4.66 5.94
C LEU A 10 -7.24 4.60 7.33
N LEU A 11 -7.39 3.47 8.03
CA LEU A 11 -6.84 3.31 9.37
C LEU A 11 -5.32 3.22 9.37
N HIS A 12 -4.72 2.67 8.31
CA HIS A 12 -3.28 2.64 8.14
C HIS A 12 -2.71 4.07 8.14
N ASP A 13 -3.34 4.99 7.43
CA ASP A 13 -2.94 6.38 7.42
C ASP A 13 -3.09 7.01 8.81
N VAL A 14 -4.18 6.70 9.52
CA VAL A 14 -4.41 7.21 10.87
C VAL A 14 -3.29 6.76 11.81
N VAL A 15 -2.90 5.49 11.75
CA VAL A 15 -1.82 4.97 12.61
C VAL A 15 -0.48 5.64 12.28
N GLU A 16 -0.17 5.84 10.99
CA GLU A 16 1.09 6.46 10.59
C GLU A 16 1.15 7.96 10.91
N ASP A 17 0.04 8.68 10.75
CA ASP A 17 0.01 10.13 10.86
C ASP A 17 -0.37 10.65 12.25
N THR A 18 -0.84 9.79 13.13
CA THR A 18 -1.28 10.17 14.47
C THR A 18 -0.67 9.26 15.53
N GLY A 19 -1.05 9.46 16.77
CA GLY A 19 -0.59 8.61 17.87
C GLY A 19 -1.40 7.34 18.08
N TRP A 20 -2.34 7.02 17.20
CA TRP A 20 -3.14 5.80 17.32
C TRP A 20 -2.28 4.56 17.10
N THR A 21 -2.60 3.49 17.83
CA THR A 21 -1.94 2.19 17.72
C THR A 21 -2.95 1.12 17.31
N CYS A 22 -2.44 -0.03 16.85
CA CYS A 22 -3.31 -1.17 16.55
C CYS A 22 -4.09 -1.63 17.79
N ALA A 23 -3.46 -1.63 18.97
CA ALA A 23 -4.15 -1.96 20.22
C ALA A 23 -5.27 -0.97 20.50
N GLY A 24 -5.04 0.32 20.27
CA GLY A 24 -6.06 1.34 20.44
C GLY A 24 -7.23 1.17 19.48
N LEU A 25 -6.97 0.75 18.26
CA LEU A 25 -8.02 0.46 17.28
C LEU A 25 -8.89 -0.72 17.72
N LEU A 26 -8.28 -1.78 18.25
CA LEU A 26 -9.02 -2.93 18.79
C LEU A 26 -9.92 -2.53 19.95
N GLU A 27 -9.40 -1.72 20.87
CA GLU A 27 -10.18 -1.22 21.99
C GLU A 27 -11.35 -0.35 21.57
N ALA A 28 -11.17 0.38 20.46
CA ALA A 28 -12.22 1.24 19.92
C ALA A 28 -13.30 0.48 19.17
N GLY A 29 -13.16 -0.83 19.00
CA GLY A 29 -14.15 -1.67 18.35
C GLY A 29 -13.92 -1.96 16.88
N VAL A 30 -12.73 -1.67 16.37
CA VAL A 30 -12.39 -2.01 14.97
C VAL A 30 -12.24 -3.53 14.87
N PRO A 31 -12.82 -4.17 13.82
CA PRO A 31 -12.70 -5.63 13.68
C PRO A 31 -11.25 -6.11 13.66
N ALA A 32 -11.00 -7.23 14.33
CA ALA A 32 -9.66 -7.77 14.48
C ALA A 32 -8.98 -8.07 13.14
N ASP A 33 -9.72 -8.52 12.14
CA ASP A 33 -9.18 -8.80 10.81
C ASP A 33 -8.74 -7.53 10.08
N VAL A 34 -9.44 -6.42 10.29
CA VAL A 34 -9.05 -5.12 9.74
C VAL A 34 -7.77 -4.64 10.44
N VAL A 35 -7.71 -4.75 11.76
CA VAL A 35 -6.51 -4.34 12.52
C VAL A 35 -5.30 -5.17 12.10
N ALA A 36 -5.48 -6.46 11.85
CA ALA A 36 -4.41 -7.34 11.37
C ALA A 36 -3.86 -6.86 10.02
N LEU A 37 -4.72 -6.40 9.11
CA LEU A 37 -4.28 -5.84 7.82
C LEU A 37 -3.51 -4.53 8.03
N VAL A 38 -3.99 -3.65 8.90
CA VAL A 38 -3.31 -2.40 9.22
C VAL A 38 -1.91 -2.69 9.76
N ASP A 39 -1.81 -3.62 10.71
CA ASP A 39 -0.53 -4.01 11.29
C ASP A 39 0.43 -4.58 10.25
N ALA A 40 -0.09 -5.42 9.36
CA ALA A 40 0.73 -6.07 8.33
C ALA A 40 1.41 -5.08 7.39
N VAL A 41 0.75 -3.95 7.08
CA VAL A 41 1.28 -2.94 6.17
C VAL A 41 1.95 -1.76 6.89
N THR A 42 1.94 -1.75 8.21
CA THR A 42 2.56 -0.68 8.99
C THR A 42 4.08 -0.89 9.05
N LYS A 43 4.82 0.18 8.75
CA LYS A 43 6.28 0.15 8.78
C LYS A 43 6.79 -0.13 10.18
N ARG A 44 7.75 -1.04 10.32
CA ARG A 44 8.35 -1.41 11.60
C ARG A 44 9.77 -0.89 11.68
N PRO A 45 10.18 -0.25 12.80
CA PRO A 45 11.56 0.19 12.98
C PRO A 45 12.53 -0.99 12.88
N GLY A 46 13.65 -0.78 12.22
CA GLY A 46 14.69 -1.78 12.11
C GLY A 46 14.47 -2.86 11.05
N VAL A 47 13.34 -2.86 10.37
CA VAL A 47 13.06 -3.82 9.29
C VAL A 47 13.37 -3.15 7.96
N PRO A 48 14.32 -3.67 7.16
CA PRO A 48 14.60 -3.10 5.84
C PRO A 48 13.38 -3.17 4.93
N TYR A 49 13.21 -2.15 4.09
CA TYR A 49 12.04 -2.05 3.22
C TYR A 49 11.84 -3.27 2.33
N PRO A 50 12.89 -3.84 1.66
CA PRO A 50 12.68 -5.05 0.87
C PRO A 50 12.16 -6.24 1.68
N ASP A 51 12.59 -6.38 2.93
CA ASP A 51 12.11 -7.46 3.80
C ASP A 51 10.65 -7.24 4.18
N MET A 52 10.28 -6.00 4.45
CA MET A 52 8.89 -5.62 4.72
C MET A 52 7.99 -5.97 3.52
N LEU A 53 8.42 -5.63 2.31
CA LEU A 53 7.66 -5.92 1.10
C LEU A 53 7.45 -7.42 0.90
N ARG A 54 8.49 -8.23 1.14
CA ARG A 54 8.38 -9.68 1.02
C ARG A 54 7.39 -10.26 2.04
N ALA A 55 7.40 -9.74 3.26
CA ALA A 55 6.47 -10.17 4.29
C ALA A 55 5.02 -9.80 3.91
N ILE A 56 4.81 -8.60 3.39
CA ILE A 56 3.50 -8.15 2.93
C ILE A 56 3.04 -9.02 1.75
N ALA A 57 3.93 -9.33 0.82
CA ALA A 57 3.61 -10.13 -0.36
C ALA A 57 3.19 -11.57 -0.01
N ALA A 58 3.52 -12.06 1.18
CA ALA A 58 3.12 -13.38 1.64
C ALA A 58 1.62 -13.47 1.95
N ASP A 59 0.95 -12.32 2.14
CA ASP A 59 -0.49 -12.24 2.40
C ASP A 59 -1.16 -11.49 1.26
N PRO A 60 -2.00 -12.15 0.41
CA PRO A 60 -2.61 -11.49 -0.74
C PRO A 60 -3.45 -10.26 -0.39
N ASP A 61 -4.15 -10.26 0.74
CA ASP A 61 -4.96 -9.11 1.14
C ASP A 61 -4.08 -7.94 1.58
N ALA A 62 -3.03 -8.21 2.34
CA ALA A 62 -2.06 -7.18 2.73
C ALA A 62 -1.33 -6.63 1.50
N ALA A 63 -0.96 -7.52 0.57
CA ALA A 63 -0.32 -7.11 -0.69
C ALA A 63 -1.24 -6.20 -1.49
N LEU A 64 -2.52 -6.53 -1.60
CA LEU A 64 -3.48 -5.73 -2.35
C LEU A 64 -3.65 -4.34 -1.72
N LEU A 65 -3.71 -4.27 -0.40
CA LEU A 65 -3.78 -3.01 0.33
C LEU A 65 -2.55 -2.14 0.06
N LYS A 66 -1.36 -2.75 0.11
CA LYS A 66 -0.11 -2.03 -0.15
C LYS A 66 0.00 -1.62 -1.62
N ILE A 67 -0.53 -2.42 -2.54
CA ILE A 67 -0.62 -2.07 -3.96
C ILE A 67 -1.47 -0.81 -4.14
N ALA A 68 -2.60 -0.71 -3.47
CA ALA A 68 -3.46 0.48 -3.54
C ALA A 68 -2.72 1.73 -3.02
N ASP A 69 -2.02 1.61 -1.90
CA ASP A 69 -1.23 2.69 -1.33
C ASP A 69 -0.12 3.13 -2.29
N ASN A 70 0.62 2.16 -2.84
CA ASN A 70 1.68 2.40 -3.81
C ASN A 70 1.14 3.10 -5.06
N ALA A 71 0.01 2.63 -5.59
CA ALA A 71 -0.60 3.20 -6.78
C ALA A 71 -1.02 4.65 -6.54
N HIS A 72 -1.58 4.92 -5.36
CA HIS A 72 -1.99 6.28 -5.00
C HIS A 72 -0.77 7.21 -4.93
N ASN A 73 0.29 6.77 -4.26
CA ASN A 73 1.51 7.56 -4.10
C ASN A 73 2.26 7.76 -5.43
N SER A 74 2.04 6.89 -6.40
CA SER A 74 2.67 6.95 -7.72
C SER A 74 1.87 7.75 -8.74
N ARG A 75 0.77 8.37 -8.34
CA ARG A 75 -0.03 9.19 -9.26
C ARG A 75 0.81 10.34 -9.80
N PRO A 76 0.67 10.66 -11.10
CA PRO A 76 1.47 11.74 -11.71
C PRO A 76 1.33 13.07 -10.97
N ASP A 77 0.14 13.42 -10.49
CA ASP A 77 -0.09 14.66 -9.76
C ASP A 77 0.66 14.67 -8.40
N ARG A 78 0.74 13.53 -7.72
CA ARG A 78 1.46 13.43 -6.46
C ARG A 78 2.97 13.46 -6.66
N LEU A 79 3.47 12.74 -7.68
CA LEU A 79 4.90 12.77 -7.99
C LEU A 79 5.35 14.15 -8.42
N ALA A 80 4.54 14.85 -9.20
CA ALA A 80 4.86 16.20 -9.67
C ALA A 80 4.93 17.21 -8.52
N ALA A 81 4.24 16.95 -7.40
CA ALA A 81 4.26 17.82 -6.24
C ALA A 81 5.53 17.65 -5.39
N LEU A 82 6.33 16.61 -5.63
CA LEU A 82 7.55 16.34 -4.88
C LEU A 82 8.71 17.20 -5.40
N PRO A 83 9.69 17.55 -4.52
CA PRO A 83 10.93 18.19 -4.98
C PRO A 83 11.62 17.37 -6.05
N ALA A 84 12.17 18.04 -7.06
CA ALA A 84 12.75 17.37 -8.22
C ALA A 84 13.87 16.40 -7.85
N ASP A 85 14.70 16.74 -6.87
CA ASP A 85 15.84 15.91 -6.45
C ASP A 85 15.41 14.63 -5.73
N GLY A 86 14.22 14.58 -5.16
CA GLY A 86 13.71 13.38 -4.50
C GLY A 86 12.73 12.57 -5.37
N ARG A 87 12.22 13.18 -6.44
CA ARG A 87 11.15 12.62 -7.25
C ARG A 87 11.55 11.30 -7.91
N GLU A 88 12.69 11.29 -8.59
CA GLU A 88 13.17 10.10 -9.28
C GLU A 88 13.44 8.94 -8.32
N ARG A 89 14.03 9.23 -7.16
CA ARG A 89 14.32 8.21 -6.15
C ARG A 89 13.05 7.57 -5.63
N LEU A 90 12.02 8.38 -5.34
CA LEU A 90 10.75 7.86 -4.85
C LEU A 90 10.01 7.09 -5.95
N ALA A 91 10.02 7.59 -7.18
CA ALA A 91 9.40 6.88 -8.30
C ALA A 91 10.04 5.50 -8.50
N GLU A 92 11.36 5.42 -8.40
CA GLU A 92 12.09 4.15 -8.51
C GLU A 92 11.77 3.22 -7.34
N LYS A 93 11.68 3.75 -6.13
CA LYS A 93 11.30 2.99 -4.95
C LYS A 93 9.92 2.37 -5.12
N TYR A 94 8.97 3.16 -5.62
CA TYR A 94 7.60 2.67 -5.84
C TYR A 94 7.55 1.62 -6.94
N ARG A 95 8.31 1.80 -8.01
CA ARG A 95 8.39 0.83 -9.09
C ARG A 95 8.96 -0.50 -8.62
N ALA A 96 10.04 -0.46 -7.86
CA ALA A 96 10.66 -1.66 -7.29
C ALA A 96 9.68 -2.40 -6.37
N ALA A 97 8.88 -1.65 -5.60
CA ALA A 97 7.87 -2.25 -4.74
C ALA A 97 6.80 -2.98 -5.55
N ARG A 98 6.39 -2.44 -6.71
CA ARG A 98 5.42 -3.10 -7.58
C ARG A 98 5.95 -4.44 -8.09
N ASP A 99 7.23 -4.54 -8.38
CA ASP A 99 7.84 -5.79 -8.86
C ASP A 99 7.73 -6.91 -7.82
N VAL A 100 7.67 -6.58 -6.54
CA VAL A 100 7.49 -7.56 -5.47
C VAL A 100 6.01 -7.83 -5.20
N LEU A 101 5.18 -6.79 -5.21
CA LEU A 101 3.78 -6.89 -4.76
C LEU A 101 2.83 -7.42 -5.82
N TRP A 102 2.97 -6.97 -7.07
CA TRP A 102 2.01 -7.34 -8.12
C TRP A 102 1.91 -8.83 -8.37
N PRO A 103 3.03 -9.59 -8.43
CA PRO A 103 2.93 -11.04 -8.63
C PRO A 103 2.25 -11.80 -7.48
N ALA A 104 2.10 -11.16 -6.32
CA ALA A 104 1.54 -11.80 -5.12
C ALA A 104 0.02 -11.88 -5.15
N VAL A 105 -0.65 -11.17 -6.06
CA VAL A 105 -2.11 -11.11 -6.09
C VAL A 105 -2.64 -11.56 -7.45
N ASP A 106 -3.92 -11.96 -7.45
CA ASP A 106 -4.64 -12.29 -8.67
C ASP A 106 -4.68 -11.10 -9.63
N ARG A 107 -4.44 -11.37 -10.91
CA ARG A 107 -4.39 -10.31 -11.93
C ARG A 107 -5.68 -9.51 -12.03
N GLY A 108 -6.82 -10.18 -11.91
CA GLY A 108 -8.12 -9.52 -11.96
C GLY A 108 -8.32 -8.54 -10.81
N ARG A 109 -7.96 -8.95 -9.60
CA ARG A 109 -8.05 -8.08 -8.42
C ARG A 109 -7.07 -6.92 -8.52
N LEU A 110 -5.86 -7.20 -8.98
CA LEU A 110 -4.83 -6.19 -9.20
C LEU A 110 -5.33 -5.11 -10.15
N GLU A 111 -5.82 -5.50 -11.31
CA GLU A 111 -6.29 -4.54 -12.31
C GLU A 111 -7.45 -3.71 -11.81
N THR A 112 -8.37 -4.32 -11.07
CA THR A 112 -9.53 -3.62 -10.51
C THR A 112 -9.07 -2.51 -9.55
N VAL A 113 -8.14 -2.81 -8.64
CA VAL A 113 -7.65 -1.84 -7.66
C VAL A 113 -6.82 -0.75 -8.35
N VAL A 114 -5.88 -1.12 -9.19
CA VAL A 114 -5.02 -0.15 -9.85
C VAL A 114 -5.80 0.77 -10.77
N ARG A 115 -6.77 0.22 -11.51
CA ARG A 115 -7.63 1.03 -12.40
C ARG A 115 -8.43 2.06 -11.61
N SER A 116 -8.89 1.71 -10.40
CA SER A 116 -9.62 2.62 -9.54
C SER A 116 -8.76 3.74 -8.98
N VAL A 117 -7.50 3.43 -8.67
CA VAL A 117 -6.62 4.36 -7.94
C VAL A 117 -5.72 5.15 -8.89
N ASN A 118 -5.11 4.46 -9.86
CA ASN A 118 -4.13 5.09 -10.76
C ASN A 118 -4.06 4.29 -12.07
N PRO A 119 -5.00 4.51 -12.99
CA PRO A 119 -5.04 3.77 -14.24
C PRO A 119 -3.79 3.95 -15.11
N SER A 120 -3.05 5.03 -14.92
CA SER A 120 -1.82 5.27 -15.70
C SER A 120 -0.78 4.16 -15.52
N LEU A 121 -0.79 3.46 -14.40
CA LEU A 121 0.13 2.35 -14.16
C LEU A 121 -0.17 1.15 -15.05
N LEU A 122 -1.42 0.96 -15.43
CA LEU A 122 -1.80 -0.11 -16.35
C LEU A 122 -1.45 0.23 -17.79
N GLU A 123 -1.55 1.50 -18.15
CA GLU A 123 -1.21 1.97 -19.50
C GLU A 123 0.28 1.83 -19.78
N THR A 124 1.12 2.21 -18.81
CA THR A 124 2.57 2.12 -18.95
C THR A 124 3.09 0.72 -18.68
N GLY A 125 2.39 -0.03 -17.86
CA GLY A 125 2.79 -1.37 -17.47
C GLY A 125 2.62 -2.41 -18.56
N SER A 126 1.95 -2.05 -19.65
CA SER A 126 1.77 -2.95 -20.78
C SER A 126 3.03 -3.09 -21.62
N GLY A 127 3.96 -2.19 -21.40
CA GLY A 127 5.24 -2.22 -22.10
C GLY A 127 6.13 -3.36 -21.67
#